data_310c29ba140417cf14cf782c445b8ed0
#
_entry.id   310c29ba140417cf14cf782c445b8ed0
#
_cell.length_a   1.000
_cell.length_b   1.000
_cell.length_c   1.000
_cell.angle_alpha   90.00
_cell.angle_beta   90.00
_cell.angle_gamma   90.00
#
_symmetry.space_group_name_H-M   'P 1'
#
loop_
_entity.id
_entity.type
_entity.pdbx_description
1 polymer ?
#
loop_
_entity_poly.entity_id
_entity_poly.type
_entity_poly.pdbx_seq_one_letter_code
_entity_poly.pdbx_strand_id
1 'polypeptide(L)'
;MTACGEQVEWPPKITSGPCGVNKILLITISGEDQAGVTAGITAILSGYAVNILDIGQAVIHATLSLGLLVELPEACASEEVAAAVRSFAMHRDLRVVTSEVANQSYTHWVEAQGRARYIITLLARKITADQLARVTHVISHHGLNIDAIKRLSGRIPLGKLPALSKACLE
;
A
#
# COMPACT_ATOMS: atom_id res chain seq x y z
N MET A 1 4.05 -4.54 -48.07
CA MET A 1 4.72 -3.98 -46.89
C MET A 1 3.98 -4.52 -45.68
N THR A 2 4.47 -5.61 -45.11
CA THR A 2 3.85 -6.38 -44.04
C THR A 2 4.56 -5.96 -42.75
N ALA A 3 3.83 -5.31 -41.84
CA ALA A 3 4.32 -5.01 -40.51
C ALA A 3 4.24 -6.28 -39.65
N CYS A 4 5.40 -6.79 -39.28
CA CYS A 4 5.56 -7.89 -38.32
C CYS A 4 5.21 -7.37 -36.93
N GLY A 5 4.07 -7.83 -36.37
CA GLY A 5 3.71 -7.58 -34.98
C GLY A 5 4.54 -8.49 -34.08
N GLU A 6 5.44 -7.91 -33.34
CA GLU A 6 6.17 -8.56 -32.26
C GLU A 6 5.17 -8.88 -31.13
N GLN A 7 4.83 -10.16 -30.97
CA GLN A 7 4.05 -10.65 -29.84
C GLN A 7 4.97 -10.67 -28.61
N VAL A 8 4.74 -9.74 -27.68
CA VAL A 8 5.36 -9.77 -26.37
C VAL A 8 4.74 -10.94 -25.60
N GLU A 9 5.50 -12.03 -25.45
CA GLU A 9 5.13 -13.15 -24.57
C GLU A 9 5.05 -12.68 -23.11
N TRP A 10 3.88 -12.72 -22.53
CA TRP A 10 3.61 -12.49 -21.12
C TRP A 10 3.03 -13.76 -20.49
N PRO A 11 3.59 -14.29 -19.40
CA PRO A 11 4.67 -13.78 -18.55
C PRO A 11 6.07 -14.30 -18.93
N PRO A 12 7.16 -13.54 -18.58
CA PRO A 12 8.53 -14.03 -18.80
C PRO A 12 8.76 -15.28 -17.93
N LYS A 13 9.40 -16.30 -18.54
CA LYS A 13 9.77 -17.53 -17.82
C LYS A 13 10.74 -17.22 -16.69
N ILE A 14 10.30 -17.41 -15.44
CA ILE A 14 11.14 -17.34 -14.26
C ILE A 14 12.08 -18.56 -14.32
N THR A 15 13.33 -18.32 -14.65
CA THR A 15 14.40 -19.32 -14.47
C THR A 15 14.72 -19.39 -12.98
N SER A 16 14.37 -20.49 -12.33
CA SER A 16 14.77 -20.79 -10.97
C SER A 16 16.30 -20.93 -10.90
N GLY A 17 16.98 -19.87 -10.51
CA GLY A 17 18.37 -19.89 -10.08
C GLY A 17 18.52 -20.49 -8.68
N PRO A 18 19.74 -20.85 -8.24
CA PRO A 18 19.95 -21.49 -6.95
C PRO A 18 19.45 -20.64 -5.79
N CYS A 19 18.88 -21.30 -4.80
CA CYS A 19 18.19 -20.78 -3.63
C CYS A 19 19.10 -19.89 -2.75
N GLY A 20 19.28 -18.63 -3.14
CA GLY A 20 19.74 -17.56 -2.27
C GLY A 20 18.53 -16.98 -1.54
N VAL A 21 18.70 -16.55 -0.30
CA VAL A 21 17.62 -15.99 0.50
C VAL A 21 17.33 -14.56 -0.03
N ASN A 22 16.29 -14.44 -0.86
CA ASN A 22 15.83 -13.12 -1.32
C ASN A 22 15.48 -12.24 -0.11
N LYS A 23 15.92 -11.00 -0.15
CA LYS A 23 15.63 -10.01 0.90
C LYS A 23 14.29 -9.36 0.64
N ILE A 24 13.50 -9.19 1.68
CA ILE A 24 12.22 -8.48 1.60
C ILE A 24 12.38 -7.10 2.24
N LEU A 25 12.00 -6.06 1.51
CA LEU A 25 12.07 -4.68 1.94
C LEU A 25 10.67 -4.06 1.96
N LEU A 26 10.29 -3.51 3.11
CA LEU A 26 9.12 -2.65 3.24
C LEU A 26 9.56 -1.20 3.01
N ILE A 27 8.93 -0.54 2.05
CA ILE A 27 9.15 0.86 1.71
C ILE A 27 7.87 1.62 2.02
N THR A 28 7.93 2.58 2.93
CA THR A 28 6.80 3.46 3.26
C THR A 28 7.13 4.88 2.86
N ILE A 29 6.26 5.50 2.08
CA ILE A 29 6.40 6.85 1.55
C ILE A 29 5.21 7.68 2.01
N SER A 30 5.46 8.85 2.55
CA SER A 30 4.42 9.76 3.01
C SER A 30 4.77 11.22 2.71
N GLY A 31 3.76 12.04 2.46
CA GLY A 31 3.92 13.46 2.19
C GLY A 31 2.74 14.04 1.44
N GLU A 32 2.92 15.17 0.78
CA GLU A 32 1.87 15.77 -0.04
C GLU A 32 1.57 14.90 -1.27
N ASP A 33 0.29 14.70 -1.56
CA ASP A 33 -0.14 13.92 -2.73
C ASP A 33 0.15 14.68 -4.02
N GLN A 34 0.99 14.10 -4.86
CA GLN A 34 1.42 14.66 -6.13
C GLN A 34 1.28 13.65 -7.24
N ALA A 35 0.87 14.13 -8.42
CA ALA A 35 0.81 13.28 -9.60
C ALA A 35 2.19 12.70 -9.95
N GLY A 36 2.22 11.41 -10.25
CA GLY A 36 3.43 10.71 -10.70
C GLY A 36 4.33 10.17 -9.58
N VAL A 37 3.98 10.30 -8.30
CA VAL A 37 4.76 9.72 -7.20
C VAL A 37 4.84 8.21 -7.35
N THR A 38 3.71 7.54 -7.40
CA THR A 38 3.66 6.06 -7.55
C THR A 38 4.35 5.60 -8.84
N ALA A 39 4.12 6.30 -9.96
CA ALA A 39 4.76 5.98 -11.23
C ALA A 39 6.29 6.13 -11.17
N GLY A 40 6.79 7.19 -10.55
CA GLY A 40 8.23 7.40 -10.39
C GLY A 40 8.89 6.36 -9.51
N ILE A 41 8.25 6.00 -8.39
CA ILE A 41 8.77 4.96 -7.49
C ILE A 41 8.78 3.60 -8.18
N THR A 42 7.69 3.21 -8.85
CA THR A 42 7.64 1.92 -9.55
C THR A 42 8.61 1.85 -10.72
N ALA A 43 8.87 2.97 -11.42
CA ALA A 43 9.90 3.04 -12.46
C ALA A 43 11.31 2.83 -11.88
N ILE A 44 11.63 3.41 -10.72
CA ILE A 44 12.89 3.16 -10.03
C ILE A 44 13.03 1.68 -9.67
N LEU A 45 12.02 1.10 -9.03
CA LEU A 45 12.01 -0.31 -8.63
C LEU A 45 12.15 -1.25 -9.83
N SER A 46 11.53 -0.92 -10.96
CA SER A 46 11.68 -1.67 -12.21
C SER A 46 13.13 -1.74 -12.69
N GLY A 47 13.93 -0.70 -12.48
CA GLY A 47 15.38 -0.68 -12.82
C GLY A 47 16.20 -1.68 -12.02
N TYR A 48 15.74 -2.13 -10.87
CA TYR A 48 16.39 -3.13 -10.02
C TYR A 48 15.81 -4.54 -10.15
N ALA A 49 14.88 -4.75 -11.09
CA ALA A 49 14.20 -6.03 -11.31
C ALA A 49 13.57 -6.64 -10.04
N VAL A 50 13.06 -5.80 -9.13
CA VAL A 50 12.40 -6.24 -7.90
C VAL A 50 10.99 -6.74 -8.16
N ASN A 51 10.54 -7.74 -7.39
CA ASN A 51 9.15 -8.19 -7.38
C ASN A 51 8.35 -7.40 -6.34
N ILE A 52 7.16 -6.92 -6.72
CA ILE A 52 6.23 -6.30 -5.78
C ILE A 52 5.37 -7.41 -5.17
N LEU A 53 5.52 -7.64 -3.86
CA LEU A 53 4.77 -8.63 -3.10
C LEU A 53 3.42 -8.07 -2.62
N ASP A 54 3.41 -6.77 -2.25
CA ASP A 54 2.19 -6.07 -1.87
C ASP A 54 2.34 -4.56 -2.08
N ILE A 55 1.23 -3.88 -2.33
CA ILE A 55 1.17 -2.44 -2.50
C ILE A 55 -0.13 -1.88 -1.92
N GLY A 56 -0.01 -0.86 -1.09
CA GLY A 56 -1.14 -0.13 -0.53
C GLY A 56 -0.95 1.37 -0.65
N GLN A 57 -1.98 2.08 -1.11
CA GLN A 57 -1.98 3.53 -1.20
C GLN A 57 -3.25 4.10 -0.59
N ALA A 58 -3.09 5.12 0.24
CA ALA A 58 -4.18 5.91 0.78
C ALA A 58 -3.88 7.40 0.66
N VAL A 59 -4.93 8.19 0.38
CA VAL A 59 -4.85 9.65 0.39
C VAL A 59 -5.91 10.19 1.33
N ILE A 60 -5.48 10.87 2.39
CA ILE A 60 -6.36 11.53 3.35
C ILE A 60 -6.11 13.03 3.28
N HIS A 61 -7.13 13.80 2.91
CA HIS A 61 -7.00 15.22 2.55
C HIS A 61 -6.01 15.36 1.39
N ALA A 62 -4.85 15.97 1.58
CA ALA A 62 -3.79 16.10 0.59
C ALA A 62 -2.54 15.28 0.97
N THR A 63 -2.66 14.35 1.91
CA THR A 63 -1.53 13.56 2.38
C THR A 63 -1.59 12.15 1.80
N LEU A 64 -0.57 11.80 1.03
CA LEU A 64 -0.30 10.47 0.51
C LEU A 64 0.34 9.59 1.59
N SER A 65 -0.11 8.35 1.69
CA SER A 65 0.58 7.25 2.36
C SER A 65 0.66 6.08 1.37
N LEU A 66 1.87 5.73 0.96
CA LEU A 66 2.15 4.65 0.01
C LEU A 66 3.06 3.64 0.69
N GLY A 67 2.63 2.39 0.77
CA GLY A 67 3.41 1.26 1.24
C GLY A 67 3.67 0.29 0.11
N LEU A 68 4.91 -0.19 -0.01
CA LEU A 68 5.31 -1.24 -0.94
C LEU A 68 6.11 -2.30 -0.19
N LEU A 69 5.70 -3.53 -0.33
CA LEU A 69 6.48 -4.68 0.11
C LEU A 69 7.12 -5.31 -1.12
N VAL A 70 8.44 -5.33 -1.17
CA VAL A 70 9.18 -5.77 -2.36
C VAL A 70 10.19 -6.85 -2.02
N GLU A 71 10.33 -7.80 -2.91
CA GLU A 71 11.37 -8.82 -2.87
C GLU A 71 12.52 -8.40 -3.78
N LEU A 72 13.71 -8.37 -3.23
CA LEU A 72 14.92 -7.96 -3.91
C LEU A 72 15.66 -9.18 -4.47
N PRO A 73 16.18 -9.11 -5.71
CA PRO A 73 17.12 -10.11 -6.21
C PRO A 73 18.33 -10.24 -5.30
N GLU A 74 18.92 -11.43 -5.20
CA GLU A 74 20.09 -11.72 -4.35
C GLU A 74 21.27 -10.79 -4.63
N ALA A 75 21.47 -10.41 -5.89
CA ALA A 75 22.55 -9.52 -6.32
C ALA A 75 22.29 -8.04 -5.98
N CYS A 76 21.10 -7.68 -5.48
CA CYS A 76 20.70 -6.30 -5.24
C CYS A 76 20.89 -5.93 -3.75
N ALA A 77 21.61 -4.86 -3.49
CA ALA A 77 21.75 -4.34 -2.13
C ALA A 77 20.49 -3.54 -1.75
N SER A 78 19.87 -3.89 -0.61
CA SER A 78 18.68 -3.18 -0.10
C SER A 78 18.92 -1.68 0.08
N GLU A 79 20.13 -1.29 0.50
CA GLU A 79 20.50 0.11 0.69
C GLU A 79 20.60 0.88 -0.63
N GLU A 80 20.98 0.23 -1.73
CA GLU A 80 21.06 0.87 -3.04
C GLU A 80 19.65 1.24 -3.56
N VAL A 81 18.70 0.31 -3.46
CA VAL A 81 17.29 0.56 -3.78
C VAL A 81 16.71 1.66 -2.87
N ALA A 82 16.97 1.55 -1.57
CA ALA A 82 16.51 2.54 -0.61
C ALA A 82 17.07 3.94 -0.88
N ALA A 83 18.35 4.05 -1.26
CA ALA A 83 18.98 5.32 -1.61
C ALA A 83 18.38 5.93 -2.88
N ALA A 84 18.10 5.13 -3.90
CA ALA A 84 17.46 5.60 -5.13
C ALA A 84 16.04 6.13 -4.86
N VAL A 85 15.26 5.41 -4.06
CA VAL A 85 13.91 5.85 -3.66
C VAL A 85 13.96 7.12 -2.80
N ARG A 86 14.88 7.21 -1.84
CA ARG A 86 15.07 8.42 -1.03
C ARG A 86 15.48 9.63 -1.87
N SER A 87 16.36 9.45 -2.85
CA SER A 87 16.78 10.52 -3.76
C SER A 87 15.59 11.08 -4.54
N PHE A 88 14.75 10.23 -5.10
CA PHE A 88 13.52 10.66 -5.78
C PHE A 88 12.56 11.41 -4.86
N ALA A 89 12.37 10.90 -3.65
CA ALA A 89 11.47 11.45 -2.66
C ALA A 89 11.91 12.83 -2.15
N MET A 90 13.24 13.02 -1.97
CA MET A 90 13.81 14.27 -1.49
C MET A 90 13.51 15.44 -2.43
N HIS A 91 13.49 15.23 -3.73
CA HIS A 91 13.14 16.27 -4.72
C HIS A 91 11.64 16.64 -4.72
N ARG A 92 10.84 15.94 -3.94
CA ARG A 92 9.37 16.11 -3.87
C ARG A 92 8.85 16.33 -2.45
N ASP A 93 9.73 16.62 -1.50
CA ASP A 93 9.40 16.78 -0.07
C ASP A 93 8.63 15.59 0.52
N LEU A 94 8.93 14.37 0.04
CA LEU A 94 8.35 13.14 0.55
C LEU A 94 9.27 12.48 1.57
N ARG A 95 8.67 11.94 2.62
CA ARG A 95 9.38 11.15 3.63
C ARG A 95 9.38 9.68 3.21
N VAL A 96 10.55 9.04 3.27
CA VAL A 96 10.71 7.60 3.02
C VAL A 96 11.24 6.92 4.27
N VAL A 97 10.62 5.81 4.62
CA VAL A 97 11.09 4.89 5.66
C VAL A 97 11.22 3.52 5.01
N THR A 98 12.36 2.87 5.21
CA THR A 98 12.63 1.53 4.71
C THR A 98 12.96 0.61 5.87
N SER A 99 12.46 -0.62 5.85
CA SER A 99 12.78 -1.65 6.82
C SER A 99 12.86 -3.02 6.16
N GLU A 100 13.88 -3.81 6.53
CA GLU A 100 13.97 -5.20 6.10
C GLU A 100 12.95 -6.06 6.86
N VAL A 101 12.28 -6.94 6.14
CA VAL A 101 11.29 -7.87 6.70
C VAL A 101 11.88 -9.27 6.67
N ALA A 102 11.89 -9.93 7.83
CA ALA A 102 12.36 -11.32 7.92
C ALA A 102 11.42 -12.25 7.13
N ASN A 103 11.97 -13.20 6.39
CA ASN A 103 11.21 -14.14 5.57
C ASN A 103 10.17 -14.93 6.39
N GLN A 104 10.49 -15.27 7.64
CA GLN A 104 9.53 -15.92 8.55
C GLN A 104 8.33 -15.02 8.85
N SER A 105 8.56 -13.73 9.08
CA SER A 105 7.49 -12.76 9.32
C SER A 105 6.58 -12.61 8.11
N TYR A 106 7.17 -12.62 6.90
CA TYR A 106 6.40 -12.59 5.65
C TYR A 106 5.55 -13.85 5.48
N THR A 107 6.12 -15.05 5.71
CA THR A 107 5.38 -16.31 5.63
C THR A 107 4.20 -16.35 6.59
N HIS A 108 4.41 -15.96 7.85
CA HIS A 108 3.33 -15.86 8.83
C HIS A 108 2.24 -14.86 8.43
N TRP A 109 2.64 -13.74 7.83
CA TRP A 109 1.69 -12.74 7.34
C TRP A 109 0.85 -13.28 6.18
N VAL A 110 1.44 -13.99 5.22
CA VAL A 110 0.74 -14.63 4.09
C VAL A 110 -0.24 -15.69 4.59
N GLU A 111 0.19 -16.56 5.51
CA GLU A 111 -0.65 -17.60 6.12
C GLU A 111 -1.85 -16.97 6.87
N ALA A 112 -1.64 -15.84 7.52
CA ALA A 112 -2.70 -15.12 8.22
C ALA A 112 -3.76 -14.51 7.27
N GLN A 113 -3.47 -14.32 6.00
CA GLN A 113 -4.41 -13.77 5.00
C GLN A 113 -5.56 -14.73 4.63
N GLY A 114 -5.40 -16.03 4.89
CA GLY A 114 -6.47 -17.04 4.68
C GLY A 114 -7.63 -16.97 5.69
N ARG A 115 -7.63 -16.02 6.62
CA ARG A 115 -8.69 -15.87 7.64
C ARG A 115 -9.97 -15.30 7.04
N ALA A 116 -11.11 -15.62 7.68
CA ALA A 116 -12.41 -15.07 7.32
C ALA A 116 -12.38 -13.53 7.40
N ARG A 117 -12.84 -12.86 6.35
CA ARG A 117 -12.94 -11.40 6.28
C ARG A 117 -14.36 -10.99 6.57
N TYR A 118 -14.54 -9.94 7.35
CA TYR A 118 -15.81 -9.35 7.69
C TYR A 118 -15.87 -7.92 7.17
N ILE A 119 -17.00 -7.54 6.63
CA ILE A 119 -17.27 -6.15 6.23
C ILE A 119 -18.26 -5.56 7.22
N ILE A 120 -17.86 -4.46 7.86
CA ILE A 120 -18.68 -3.74 8.82
C ILE A 120 -18.97 -2.35 8.28
N THR A 121 -20.25 -2.04 8.06
CA THR A 121 -20.66 -0.74 7.52
C THR A 121 -21.29 0.11 8.63
N LEU A 122 -20.69 1.27 8.88
CA LEU A 122 -21.23 2.27 9.81
C LEU A 122 -21.98 3.36 9.06
N LEU A 123 -23.29 3.46 9.29
CA LEU A 123 -24.15 4.49 8.72
C LEU A 123 -24.58 5.49 9.80
N ALA A 124 -24.29 6.76 9.61
CA ALA A 124 -24.67 7.82 10.54
C ALA A 124 -24.89 9.15 9.79
N ARG A 125 -25.59 10.09 10.42
CA ARG A 125 -25.67 11.48 9.89
C ARG A 125 -24.32 12.20 10.01
N LYS A 126 -23.61 11.95 11.10
CA LYS A 126 -22.26 12.45 11.38
C LYS A 126 -21.52 11.31 12.10
N ILE A 127 -20.31 11.02 11.67
CA ILE A 127 -19.47 10.05 12.35
C ILE A 127 -18.64 10.79 13.39
N THR A 128 -18.78 10.37 14.63
CA THR A 128 -18.04 10.92 15.79
C THR A 128 -16.96 9.94 16.23
N ALA A 129 -15.94 10.46 16.92
CA ALA A 129 -14.90 9.62 17.51
C ALA A 129 -15.46 8.59 18.51
N ASP A 130 -16.47 8.97 19.30
CA ASP A 130 -17.14 8.07 20.24
C ASP A 130 -17.81 6.89 19.53
N GLN A 131 -18.53 7.13 18.46
CA GLN A 131 -19.15 6.05 17.66
C GLN A 131 -18.10 5.10 17.09
N LEU A 132 -17.01 5.65 16.55
CA LEU A 132 -15.93 4.86 16.00
C LEU A 132 -15.24 4.05 17.11
N ALA A 133 -14.97 4.66 18.26
CA ALA A 133 -14.37 3.99 19.41
C ALA A 133 -15.20 2.79 19.88
N ARG A 134 -16.51 2.94 19.96
CA ARG A 134 -17.41 1.81 20.35
C ARG A 134 -17.37 0.68 19.32
N VAL A 135 -17.43 0.99 18.02
CA VAL A 135 -17.38 -0.03 16.97
C VAL A 135 -16.05 -0.76 16.99
N THR A 136 -14.94 -0.04 17.03
CA THR A 136 -13.59 -0.63 17.05
C THR A 136 -13.35 -1.43 18.33
N HIS A 137 -13.90 -1.00 19.48
CA HIS A 137 -13.84 -1.76 20.73
C HIS A 137 -14.55 -3.12 20.61
N VAL A 138 -15.75 -3.15 20.02
CA VAL A 138 -16.48 -4.41 19.79
C VAL A 138 -15.66 -5.34 18.88
N ILE A 139 -15.10 -4.80 17.78
CA ILE A 139 -14.26 -5.57 16.85
C ILE A 139 -13.08 -6.20 17.58
N SER A 140 -12.34 -5.40 18.35
CA SER A 140 -11.17 -5.88 19.10
C SER A 140 -11.53 -6.88 20.20
N HIS A 141 -12.69 -6.72 20.86
CA HIS A 141 -13.19 -7.65 21.87
C HIS A 141 -13.47 -9.05 21.30
N HIS A 142 -13.81 -9.14 20.03
CA HIS A 142 -13.97 -10.41 19.31
C HIS A 142 -12.65 -10.94 18.70
N GLY A 143 -11.50 -10.37 19.07
CA GLY A 143 -10.19 -10.80 18.58
C GLY A 143 -9.96 -10.53 17.09
N LEU A 144 -10.73 -9.62 16.50
CA LEU A 144 -10.60 -9.23 15.11
C LEU A 144 -9.68 -8.02 14.97
N ASN A 145 -8.88 -8.00 13.91
CA ASN A 145 -8.09 -6.84 13.51
C ASN A 145 -8.81 -6.05 12.42
N ILE A 146 -8.50 -4.77 12.33
CA ILE A 146 -9.03 -3.89 11.28
C ILE A 146 -7.95 -3.71 10.22
N ASP A 147 -8.18 -4.24 9.03
CA ASP A 147 -7.23 -4.16 7.92
C ASP A 147 -7.35 -2.83 7.16
N ALA A 148 -8.56 -2.30 7.01
CA ALA A 148 -8.80 -1.05 6.31
C ALA A 148 -10.06 -0.34 6.84
N ILE A 149 -10.05 0.98 6.79
CA ILE A 149 -11.24 1.81 7.02
C ILE A 149 -11.40 2.74 5.82
N LYS A 150 -12.53 2.66 5.13
CA LYS A 150 -12.82 3.48 3.96
C LYS A 150 -14.07 4.33 4.19
N ARG A 151 -14.00 5.61 3.84
CA ARG A 151 -15.19 6.45 3.78
C ARG A 151 -15.85 6.32 2.41
N LEU A 152 -17.07 5.81 2.38
CA LEU A 152 -17.84 5.61 1.15
C LEU A 152 -18.68 6.84 0.77
N SER A 153 -18.95 7.74 1.73
CA SER A 153 -19.73 8.96 1.47
C SER A 153 -18.85 10.13 1.04
N GLY A 154 -19.41 11.03 0.23
CA GLY A 154 -18.75 12.27 -0.15
C GLY A 154 -18.37 13.14 1.05
N ARG A 155 -17.35 13.97 0.89
CA ARG A 155 -16.94 14.98 1.88
C ARG A 155 -17.75 16.25 1.65
N ILE A 156 -18.25 16.85 2.73
CA ILE A 156 -19.04 18.06 2.71
C ILE A 156 -18.20 19.21 3.27
N PRO A 157 -18.15 20.38 2.61
CA PRO A 157 -17.44 21.54 3.14
C PRO A 157 -17.96 21.95 4.52
N LEU A 158 -17.05 22.41 5.37
CA LEU A 158 -17.41 22.93 6.69
C LEU A 158 -18.37 24.12 6.53
N GLY A 159 -19.41 24.18 7.34
CA GLY A 159 -20.44 25.25 7.28
C GLY A 159 -21.59 25.00 6.31
N LYS A 160 -21.53 23.98 5.44
CA LYS A 160 -22.64 23.55 4.60
C LYS A 160 -23.08 22.16 5.04
N LEU A 161 -23.94 22.08 6.07
CA LEU A 161 -24.62 20.84 6.45
C LEU A 161 -25.96 20.80 5.69
N PRO A 162 -26.09 20.05 4.60
CA PRO A 162 -27.41 19.75 4.06
C PRO A 162 -28.16 18.93 5.10
N ALA A 163 -29.44 19.20 5.27
CA ALA A 163 -30.31 18.49 6.23
C ALA A 163 -30.35 16.95 6.05
N LEU A 164 -29.73 16.42 5.00
CA LEU A 164 -29.73 15.02 4.59
C LEU A 164 -28.32 14.43 4.37
N SER A 165 -27.28 14.97 5.01
CA SER A 165 -25.94 14.35 4.89
C SER A 165 -25.90 13.00 5.63
N LYS A 166 -25.61 11.94 4.89
CA LYS A 166 -25.30 10.60 5.43
C LYS A 166 -23.80 10.38 5.35
N ALA A 167 -23.17 9.96 6.43
CA ALA A 167 -21.79 9.50 6.45
C ALA A 167 -21.77 7.98 6.50
N CYS A 168 -20.97 7.36 5.64
CA CYS A 168 -20.79 5.92 5.57
C CYS A 168 -19.30 5.60 5.65
N LEU A 169 -18.96 4.68 6.55
CA LEU A 169 -17.64 4.04 6.64
C LEU A 169 -17.79 2.54 6.44
N GLU A 170 -16.80 1.97 5.81
CA GLU A 170 -16.61 0.53 5.65
C GLU A 170 -15.22 0.15 6.13
#